data_053291f9eb3035938ff43b3c51dbe28a
#
_entry.id   053291f9eb3035938ff43b3c51dbe28a
#
_cell.length_a   1.000
_cell.length_b   1.000
_cell.length_c   1.000
_cell.angle_alpha   90.00
_cell.angle_beta   90.00
_cell.angle_gamma   90.00
#
_symmetry.space_group_name_H-M   'P 1'
#
loop_
_entity.id
_entity.type
_entity.pdbx_description
1 polymer ?
#
loop_
_entity_poly.entity_id
_entity_poly.type
_entity_poly.pdbx_seq_one_letter_code
_entity_poly.pdbx_strand_id
1 'polypeptide(L)'
;MTSKPNISAKMEILITGFGGQGIVLAGQIVGKAASLIDHKESTLTQSYGPEARGGSCSAQVIISDGFIHFPYVRQPDILVCMSQGGFDKYASLIKETSILIVDQNLVNAGDTPCSRSFAIPATRMAEELGRKMMANIVMVGFFTAITQAISLDAARSTVSDSVPRGTEALNLAAFDKGHDFGLATLKGRRKKAEGKKGSN
;
A
#
# COMPACT_ATOMS: atom_id res chain seq x y z
N MET A 1 3.10 -1.65 29.65
CA MET A 1 1.92 -1.09 29.00
C MET A 1 2.39 -0.41 27.74
N THR A 2 2.34 -1.09 26.59
CA THR A 2 2.70 -0.52 25.29
C THR A 2 1.48 0.24 24.79
N SER A 3 1.58 1.58 24.77
CA SER A 3 0.57 2.42 24.15
C SER A 3 0.43 2.01 22.69
N LYS A 4 -0.75 1.51 22.30
CA LYS A 4 -1.13 1.38 20.89
C LYS A 4 -0.91 2.76 20.25
N PRO A 5 -0.31 2.85 19.06
CA PRO A 5 -0.23 4.13 18.37
C PRO A 5 -1.66 4.67 18.24
N ASN A 6 -1.87 5.89 18.66
CA ASN A 6 -3.14 6.61 18.50
C ASN A 6 -3.34 6.81 16.99
N ILE A 7 -3.93 5.81 16.33
CA ILE A 7 -4.29 5.89 14.92
C ILE A 7 -5.44 6.89 14.87
N SER A 8 -5.23 8.00 14.20
CA SER A 8 -6.28 8.95 13.86
C SER A 8 -7.54 8.17 13.47
N ALA A 9 -8.71 8.56 13.97
CA ALA A 9 -9.99 7.95 13.63
C ALA A 9 -10.29 7.92 12.11
N LYS A 10 -9.42 8.52 11.31
CA LYS A 10 -9.47 8.59 9.85
C LYS A 10 -8.05 8.37 9.29
N MET A 11 -7.93 7.55 8.24
CA MET A 11 -6.69 7.28 7.53
C MET A 11 -6.85 7.57 6.04
N GLU A 12 -5.99 8.40 5.49
CA GLU A 12 -5.96 8.79 4.07
C GLU A 12 -4.85 8.03 3.34
N ILE A 13 -5.22 7.22 2.35
CA ILE A 13 -4.32 6.34 1.59
C ILE A 13 -4.37 6.76 0.12
N LEU A 14 -3.21 6.98 -0.49
CA LEU A 14 -3.06 7.27 -1.90
C LEU A 14 -2.16 6.20 -2.55
N ILE A 15 -2.71 5.46 -3.50
CA ILE A 15 -1.98 4.45 -4.28
C ILE A 15 -1.84 4.99 -5.70
N THR A 16 -0.64 5.03 -6.24
CA THR A 16 -0.38 5.60 -7.56
C THR A 16 0.57 4.76 -8.41
N GLY A 17 0.39 4.85 -9.72
CA GLY A 17 1.18 4.13 -10.72
C GLY A 17 0.73 4.47 -12.14
N PHE A 18 0.99 3.55 -13.07
CA PHE A 18 0.52 3.65 -14.45
C PHE A 18 -0.75 2.85 -14.68
N GLY A 19 -1.54 3.25 -15.69
CA GLY A 19 -2.64 2.46 -16.20
C GLY A 19 -2.17 1.06 -16.63
N GLY A 20 -2.88 0.01 -16.17
CA GLY A 20 -2.49 -1.39 -16.38
C GLY A 20 -1.71 -2.03 -15.24
N GLN A 21 -1.20 -1.27 -14.26
CA GLN A 21 -0.53 -1.84 -13.08
C GLN A 21 -1.50 -2.34 -11.99
N GLY A 22 -2.82 -2.27 -12.19
CA GLY A 22 -3.81 -2.72 -11.22
C GLY A 22 -3.94 -1.80 -9.99
N ILE A 23 -3.63 -0.51 -10.13
CA ILE A 23 -3.69 0.49 -9.05
C ILE A 23 -5.09 0.60 -8.45
N VAL A 24 -6.12 0.66 -9.31
CA VAL A 24 -7.51 0.73 -8.87
C VAL A 24 -7.93 -0.55 -8.15
N LEU A 25 -7.51 -1.71 -8.65
CA LEU A 25 -7.77 -2.99 -7.99
C LEU A 25 -7.13 -3.04 -6.59
N ALA A 26 -5.89 -2.56 -6.44
CA ALA A 26 -5.25 -2.46 -5.13
C ALA A 26 -6.06 -1.58 -4.16
N GLY A 27 -6.51 -0.41 -4.63
CA GLY A 27 -7.39 0.47 -3.84
C GLY A 27 -8.73 -0.18 -3.48
N GLN A 28 -9.35 -0.90 -4.43
CA GLN A 28 -10.59 -1.65 -4.19
C GLN A 28 -10.42 -2.74 -3.13
N ILE A 29 -9.31 -3.48 -3.19
CA ILE A 29 -9.01 -4.53 -2.19
C ILE A 29 -8.88 -3.89 -0.81
N VAL A 30 -8.10 -2.82 -0.67
CA VAL A 30 -7.92 -2.13 0.61
C VAL A 30 -9.24 -1.58 1.15
N GLY A 31 -10.03 -0.89 0.31
CA GLY A 31 -11.31 -0.31 0.71
C GLY A 31 -12.36 -1.37 1.09
N LYS A 32 -12.50 -2.44 0.29
CA LYS A 32 -13.41 -3.55 0.58
C LYS A 32 -13.00 -4.33 1.84
N ALA A 33 -11.72 -4.61 2.02
CA ALA A 33 -11.21 -5.27 3.22
C ALA A 33 -11.58 -4.48 4.48
N ALA A 34 -11.36 -3.16 4.46
CA ALA A 34 -11.73 -2.28 5.56
C ALA A 34 -13.24 -2.27 5.84
N SER A 35 -14.08 -2.16 4.78
CA SER A 35 -15.52 -1.97 5.01
C SER A 35 -16.29 -3.27 5.21
N LEU A 36 -16.01 -4.31 4.41
CA LEU A 36 -16.83 -5.53 4.42
C LEU A 36 -16.42 -6.51 5.52
N ILE A 37 -15.15 -6.51 5.94
CA ILE A 37 -14.62 -7.49 6.87
C ILE A 37 -14.15 -6.85 8.17
N ASP A 38 -13.41 -5.74 8.11
CA ASP A 38 -12.97 -5.02 9.31
C ASP A 38 -14.04 -4.06 9.87
N HIS A 39 -15.22 -3.97 9.22
CA HIS A 39 -16.39 -3.19 9.65
C HIS A 39 -16.11 -1.71 9.89
N LYS A 40 -15.25 -1.11 9.07
CA LYS A 40 -14.94 0.32 9.07
C LYS A 40 -15.68 1.04 7.95
N GLU A 41 -15.87 2.35 8.08
CA GLU A 41 -16.27 3.18 6.95
C GLU A 41 -15.12 3.27 5.95
N SER A 42 -15.43 3.16 4.64
CA SER A 42 -14.42 3.30 3.59
C SER A 42 -15.00 3.97 2.35
N THR A 43 -14.19 4.83 1.73
CA THR A 43 -14.50 5.39 0.41
C THR A 43 -13.33 5.14 -0.55
N LEU A 44 -13.67 4.98 -1.83
CA LEU A 44 -12.68 4.89 -2.91
C LEU A 44 -13.02 5.91 -3.99
N THR A 45 -12.06 6.76 -4.31
CA THR A 45 -12.08 7.59 -5.52
C THR A 45 -10.89 7.26 -6.40
N GLN A 46 -11.03 7.42 -7.70
CA GLN A 46 -10.00 7.09 -8.66
C GLN A 46 -9.79 8.22 -9.66
N SER A 47 -8.56 8.39 -10.14
CA SER A 47 -8.21 9.36 -11.15
C SER A 47 -7.32 8.72 -12.21
N TYR A 48 -7.60 9.02 -13.45
CA TYR A 48 -6.81 8.61 -14.60
C TYR A 48 -6.22 9.85 -15.27
N GLY A 49 -4.99 9.73 -15.77
CA GLY A 49 -4.40 10.74 -16.65
C GLY A 49 -5.15 10.85 -17.98
N PRO A 50 -4.92 11.93 -18.75
CA PRO A 50 -5.58 12.16 -20.04
C PRO A 50 -5.19 11.16 -21.13
N GLU A 51 -4.09 10.42 -20.94
CA GLU A 51 -3.63 9.44 -21.92
C GLU A 51 -4.50 8.19 -21.93
N ALA A 52 -4.90 7.73 -23.11
CA ALA A 52 -5.76 6.56 -23.29
C ALA A 52 -5.14 5.24 -22.80
N ARG A 53 -3.81 5.14 -22.74
CA ARG A 53 -3.05 3.99 -22.22
C ARG A 53 -1.73 4.44 -21.60
N GLY A 54 -1.33 3.82 -20.49
CA GLY A 54 -0.04 4.09 -19.85
C GLY A 54 0.04 5.39 -19.06
N GLY A 55 -1.04 6.20 -19.04
CA GLY A 55 -1.11 7.44 -18.26
C GLY A 55 -1.09 7.21 -16.76
N SER A 56 -0.85 8.28 -16.00
CA SER A 56 -0.84 8.22 -14.55
C SER A 56 -2.22 7.77 -14.00
N CYS A 57 -2.21 6.84 -13.07
CA CYS A 57 -3.41 6.33 -12.42
C CYS A 57 -3.25 6.45 -10.92
N SER A 58 -4.30 6.83 -10.22
CA SER A 58 -4.32 6.81 -8.75
C SER A 58 -5.64 6.32 -8.19
N ALA A 59 -5.56 5.64 -7.05
CA ALA A 59 -6.67 5.25 -6.21
C ALA A 59 -6.49 5.92 -4.85
N GLN A 60 -7.51 6.62 -4.39
CA GLN A 60 -7.56 7.29 -3.10
C GLN A 60 -8.54 6.55 -2.22
N VAL A 61 -8.06 6.01 -1.12
CA VAL A 61 -8.88 5.26 -0.15
C VAL A 61 -8.87 6.02 1.17
N ILE A 62 -10.04 6.23 1.73
CA ILE A 62 -10.18 6.74 3.10
C ILE A 62 -10.81 5.63 3.93
N ILE A 63 -10.19 5.33 5.06
CA ILE A 63 -10.69 4.39 6.07
C ILE A 63 -10.95 5.17 7.35
N SER A 64 -12.11 4.96 7.99
CA SER A 64 -12.48 5.67 9.21
C SER A 64 -13.31 4.78 10.13
N ASP A 65 -13.21 5.00 11.43
CA ASP A 65 -14.10 4.38 12.40
C ASP A 65 -15.46 5.13 12.49
N GLY A 66 -15.60 6.28 11.81
CA GLY A 66 -16.82 7.09 11.77
C GLY A 66 -17.10 7.61 10.37
N PHE A 67 -18.21 8.35 10.22
CA PHE A 67 -18.71 8.81 8.93
C PHE A 67 -17.69 9.65 8.14
N ILE A 68 -17.54 9.36 6.84
CA ILE A 68 -16.63 10.06 5.93
C ILE A 68 -17.37 11.17 5.18
N HIS A 69 -17.23 12.41 5.64
CA HIS A 69 -17.88 13.58 5.03
C HIS A 69 -17.25 14.04 3.71
N PHE A 70 -15.97 13.70 3.46
CA PHE A 70 -15.24 14.16 2.29
C PHE A 70 -14.40 13.00 1.72
N PRO A 71 -14.69 12.54 0.47
CA PRO A 71 -14.14 11.29 -0.05
C PRO A 71 -12.77 11.43 -0.72
N TYR A 72 -12.17 12.62 -0.74
CA TYR A 72 -10.88 12.85 -1.40
C TYR A 72 -9.73 12.95 -0.40
N VAL A 73 -8.61 12.33 -0.75
CA VAL A 73 -7.35 12.45 -0.02
C VAL A 73 -6.74 13.84 -0.26
N ARG A 74 -6.47 14.56 0.81
CA ARG A 74 -5.81 15.88 0.76
C ARG A 74 -4.33 15.78 1.10
N GLN A 75 -4.02 15.02 2.14
CA GLN A 75 -2.67 14.81 2.64
C GLN A 75 -2.55 13.36 3.09
N PRO A 76 -1.97 12.47 2.26
CA PRO A 76 -1.97 11.06 2.55
C PRO A 76 -1.18 10.74 3.82
N ASP A 77 -1.79 9.95 4.70
CA ASP A 77 -1.10 9.30 5.81
C ASP A 77 -0.23 8.16 5.29
N ILE A 78 -0.66 7.55 4.17
CA ILE A 78 0.07 6.50 3.48
C ILE A 78 0.09 6.80 1.98
N LEU A 79 1.30 6.93 1.40
CA LEU A 79 1.50 7.04 -0.04
C LEU A 79 2.18 5.78 -0.56
N VAL A 80 1.55 5.11 -1.54
CA VAL A 80 2.08 3.92 -2.22
C VAL A 80 2.38 4.27 -3.67
N CYS A 81 3.64 4.16 -4.10
CA CYS A 81 4.08 4.50 -5.45
C CYS A 81 4.60 3.29 -6.21
N MET A 82 3.93 2.97 -7.30
CA MET A 82 4.32 1.91 -8.23
C MET A 82 4.85 2.47 -9.57
N SER A 83 5.11 3.78 -9.66
CA SER A 83 5.77 4.43 -10.79
C SER A 83 6.46 5.72 -10.37
N GLN A 84 7.54 6.09 -11.07
CA GLN A 84 8.24 7.35 -10.81
C GLN A 84 7.34 8.55 -11.03
N GLY A 85 6.60 8.61 -12.14
CA GLY A 85 5.70 9.72 -12.42
C GLY A 85 4.58 9.89 -11.37
N GLY A 86 4.11 8.78 -10.78
CA GLY A 86 3.19 8.83 -9.64
C GLY A 86 3.86 9.40 -8.39
N PHE A 87 5.09 9.00 -8.10
CA PHE A 87 5.87 9.54 -6.99
C PHE A 87 6.10 11.05 -7.17
N ASP A 88 6.62 11.48 -8.32
CA ASP A 88 6.93 12.88 -8.61
C ASP A 88 5.69 13.78 -8.47
N LYS A 89 4.53 13.28 -8.89
CA LYS A 89 3.25 14.01 -8.80
C LYS A 89 2.77 14.21 -7.37
N TYR A 90 2.97 13.24 -6.49
CA TYR A 90 2.36 13.23 -5.17
C TYR A 90 3.35 13.33 -3.99
N ALA A 91 4.66 13.32 -4.25
CA ALA A 91 5.69 13.39 -3.22
C ALA A 91 5.57 14.65 -2.35
N SER A 92 5.14 15.77 -2.92
CA SER A 92 4.94 17.04 -2.20
C SER A 92 3.81 17.01 -1.16
N LEU A 93 2.91 16.01 -1.23
CA LEU A 93 1.82 15.83 -0.27
C LEU A 93 2.24 15.06 0.99
N ILE A 94 3.44 14.45 0.99
CA ILE A 94 3.94 13.63 2.10
C ILE A 94 4.31 14.53 3.28
N LYS A 95 3.86 14.14 4.47
CA LYS A 95 4.29 14.71 5.76
C LYS A 95 5.44 13.89 6.34
N GLU A 96 6.15 14.45 7.30
CA GLU A 96 7.15 13.72 8.08
C GLU A 96 6.56 12.47 8.77
N THR A 97 5.30 12.55 9.22
CA THR A 97 4.57 11.47 9.89
C THR A 97 3.98 10.43 8.93
N SER A 98 3.93 10.71 7.63
CA SER A 98 3.39 9.79 6.63
C SER A 98 4.22 8.53 6.50
N ILE A 99 3.61 7.48 5.94
CA ILE A 99 4.29 6.27 5.51
C ILE A 99 4.43 6.32 3.99
N LEU A 100 5.65 6.22 3.49
CA LEU A 100 5.93 6.06 2.07
C LEU A 100 6.25 4.60 1.77
N ILE A 101 5.59 4.02 0.78
CA ILE A 101 5.84 2.67 0.26
C ILE A 101 6.12 2.77 -1.24
N VAL A 102 7.22 2.21 -1.71
CA VAL A 102 7.61 2.29 -3.12
C VAL A 102 7.99 0.92 -3.69
N ASP A 103 7.70 0.72 -4.98
CA ASP A 103 8.37 -0.34 -5.75
C ASP A 103 9.79 0.12 -6.06
N GLN A 104 10.78 -0.50 -5.41
CA GLN A 104 12.20 -0.09 -5.50
C GLN A 104 12.81 -0.25 -6.89
N ASN A 105 12.19 -1.03 -7.77
CA ASN A 105 12.66 -1.21 -9.14
C ASN A 105 12.13 -0.12 -10.10
N LEU A 106 11.08 0.58 -9.70
CA LEU A 106 10.36 1.55 -10.53
C LEU A 106 10.40 2.98 -9.98
N VAL A 107 10.76 3.15 -8.70
CA VAL A 107 10.72 4.44 -8.01
C VAL A 107 12.02 4.70 -7.28
N ASN A 108 12.67 5.80 -7.62
CA ASN A 108 13.75 6.39 -6.85
C ASN A 108 13.16 7.52 -6.00
N ALA A 109 12.98 7.26 -4.71
CA ALA A 109 12.36 8.20 -3.79
C ALA A 109 13.31 9.31 -3.31
N GLY A 110 14.64 9.17 -3.53
CA GLY A 110 15.64 10.14 -3.07
C GLY A 110 15.53 10.47 -1.58
N ASP A 111 15.88 11.69 -1.24
CA ASP A 111 15.75 12.24 0.12
C ASP A 111 14.33 12.80 0.29
N THR A 112 13.44 11.98 0.83
CA THR A 112 12.08 12.41 1.19
C THR A 112 12.01 12.86 2.65
N PRO A 113 11.15 13.82 3.00
CA PRO A 113 10.98 14.27 4.39
C PRO A 113 10.38 13.18 5.30
N CYS A 114 9.88 12.10 4.73
CA CYS A 114 9.19 11.03 5.43
C CYS A 114 10.17 10.14 6.20
N SER A 115 10.04 10.09 7.52
CA SER A 115 10.86 9.22 8.39
C SER A 115 10.54 7.73 8.25
N ARG A 116 9.37 7.39 7.71
CA ARG A 116 8.84 6.03 7.56
C ARG A 116 8.73 5.63 6.09
N SER A 117 9.87 5.55 5.39
CA SER A 117 9.94 5.09 3.99
C SER A 117 10.27 3.60 3.94
N PHE A 118 9.54 2.85 3.10
CA PHE A 118 9.69 1.41 2.88
C PHE A 118 9.74 1.10 1.39
N ALA A 119 10.61 0.17 1.01
CA ALA A 119 10.78 -0.25 -0.37
C ALA A 119 10.65 -1.77 -0.50
N ILE A 120 10.01 -2.22 -1.58
CA ILE A 120 9.85 -3.62 -1.94
C ILE A 120 10.10 -3.80 -3.44
N PRO A 121 10.75 -4.89 -3.90
CA PRO A 121 10.89 -5.19 -5.33
C PRO A 121 9.62 -5.89 -5.86
N ALA A 122 8.44 -5.23 -5.75
CA ALA A 122 7.15 -5.87 -6.02
C ALA A 122 7.02 -6.38 -7.46
N THR A 123 7.47 -5.59 -8.43
CA THR A 123 7.48 -5.98 -9.84
C THR A 123 8.35 -7.21 -10.07
N ARG A 124 9.57 -7.25 -9.55
CA ARG A 124 10.47 -8.41 -9.68
C ARG A 124 9.89 -9.65 -9.00
N MET A 125 9.33 -9.49 -7.79
CA MET A 125 8.72 -10.61 -7.07
C MET A 125 7.52 -11.21 -7.82
N ALA A 126 6.74 -10.38 -8.51
CA ALA A 126 5.64 -10.82 -9.35
C ALA A 126 6.15 -11.54 -10.63
N GLU A 127 7.22 -11.04 -11.24
CA GLU A 127 7.88 -11.70 -12.38
C GLU A 127 8.41 -13.10 -12.03
N GLU A 128 9.00 -13.25 -10.83
CA GLU A 128 9.45 -14.56 -10.31
C GLU A 128 8.30 -15.56 -10.13
N LEU A 129 7.04 -15.07 -9.91
CA LEU A 129 5.83 -15.88 -9.88
C LEU A 129 5.24 -16.10 -11.29
N GLY A 130 5.91 -15.64 -12.34
CA GLY A 130 5.53 -15.82 -13.73
C GLY A 130 4.53 -14.81 -14.28
N ARG A 131 4.10 -13.81 -13.49
CA ARG A 131 3.11 -12.81 -13.94
C ARG A 131 3.36 -11.42 -13.36
N LYS A 132 4.04 -10.57 -14.11
CA LYS A 132 4.31 -9.17 -13.77
C LYS A 132 3.07 -8.39 -13.33
N MET A 133 1.90 -8.71 -13.88
CA MET A 133 0.63 -8.04 -13.54
C MET A 133 0.22 -8.18 -12.07
N MET A 134 0.77 -9.14 -11.33
CA MET A 134 0.46 -9.35 -9.91
C MET A 134 1.30 -8.46 -8.98
N ALA A 135 2.10 -7.55 -9.49
CA ALA A 135 2.90 -6.63 -8.67
C ALA A 135 2.04 -5.79 -7.71
N ASN A 136 0.81 -5.42 -8.13
CA ASN A 136 -0.14 -4.75 -7.26
C ASN A 136 -0.58 -5.62 -6.08
N ILE A 137 -0.76 -6.92 -6.27
CA ILE A 137 -1.15 -7.86 -5.21
C ILE A 137 0.02 -8.08 -4.23
N VAL A 138 1.25 -8.22 -4.73
CA VAL A 138 2.47 -8.24 -3.89
C VAL A 138 2.54 -6.96 -3.06
N MET A 139 2.28 -5.80 -3.70
CA MET A 139 2.27 -4.50 -3.02
C MET A 139 1.19 -4.42 -1.94
N VAL A 140 -0.03 -4.95 -2.17
CA VAL A 140 -1.10 -5.00 -1.16
C VAL A 140 -0.69 -5.86 0.03
N GLY A 141 -0.03 -7.01 -0.19
CA GLY A 141 0.50 -7.84 0.89
C GLY A 141 1.53 -7.08 1.75
N PHE A 142 2.48 -6.42 1.09
CA PHE A 142 3.48 -5.60 1.77
C PHE A 142 2.85 -4.43 2.54
N PHE A 143 1.93 -3.71 1.90
CA PHE A 143 1.15 -2.64 2.52
C PHE A 143 0.46 -3.12 3.80
N THR A 144 -0.21 -4.27 3.75
CA THR A 144 -0.92 -4.85 4.90
C THR A 144 0.03 -5.11 6.06
N ALA A 145 1.21 -5.71 5.81
CA ALA A 145 2.21 -5.98 6.83
C ALA A 145 2.80 -4.71 7.46
N ILE A 146 3.12 -3.71 6.62
CA ILE A 146 3.78 -2.47 7.07
C ILE A 146 2.83 -1.57 7.84
N THR A 147 1.59 -1.42 7.37
CA THR A 147 0.68 -0.39 7.87
C THR A 147 -0.32 -0.91 8.90
N GLN A 148 -0.71 -2.19 8.79
CA GLN A 148 -1.80 -2.78 9.56
C GLN A 148 -3.11 -1.97 9.47
N ALA A 149 -3.31 -1.25 8.37
CA ALA A 149 -4.51 -0.45 8.10
C ALA A 149 -5.76 -1.31 7.93
N ILE A 150 -5.56 -2.53 7.44
CA ILE A 150 -6.56 -3.60 7.31
C ILE A 150 -6.00 -4.88 7.95
N SER A 151 -6.89 -5.74 8.43
CA SER A 151 -6.48 -7.03 8.99
C SER A 151 -5.96 -7.97 7.90
N LEU A 152 -5.11 -8.92 8.29
CA LEU A 152 -4.56 -9.93 7.37
C LEU A 152 -5.67 -10.78 6.74
N ASP A 153 -6.62 -11.22 7.56
CA ASP A 153 -7.73 -12.06 7.11
C ASP A 153 -8.64 -11.31 6.14
N ALA A 154 -8.93 -10.02 6.43
CA ALA A 154 -9.71 -9.17 5.54
C ALA A 154 -9.00 -8.96 4.19
N ALA A 155 -7.68 -8.71 4.21
CA ALA A 155 -6.91 -8.53 2.99
C ALA A 155 -6.90 -9.80 2.13
N ARG A 156 -6.62 -10.98 2.72
CA ARG A 156 -6.57 -12.26 2.02
C ARG A 156 -7.92 -12.65 1.40
N SER A 157 -8.99 -12.55 2.19
CA SER A 157 -10.35 -12.83 1.70
C SER A 157 -10.70 -11.93 0.53
N THR A 158 -10.47 -10.62 0.68
CA THR A 158 -10.78 -9.64 -0.37
C THR A 158 -9.92 -9.83 -1.64
N VAL A 159 -8.64 -10.21 -1.51
CA VAL A 159 -7.81 -10.60 -2.66
C VAL A 159 -8.45 -11.76 -3.41
N SER A 160 -8.81 -12.84 -2.71
CA SER A 160 -9.44 -14.01 -3.31
C SER A 160 -10.71 -13.65 -4.08
N ASP A 161 -11.55 -12.79 -3.50
CA ASP A 161 -12.84 -12.40 -4.07
C ASP A 161 -12.73 -11.37 -5.22
N SER A 162 -11.58 -10.69 -5.34
CA SER A 162 -11.39 -9.58 -6.29
C SER A 162 -10.59 -9.94 -7.54
N VAL A 163 -10.02 -11.14 -7.60
CA VAL A 163 -9.21 -11.60 -8.74
C VAL A 163 -10.04 -12.53 -9.66
N PRO A 164 -9.64 -12.70 -10.93
CA PRO A 164 -10.35 -13.60 -11.85
C PRO A 164 -10.41 -15.04 -11.32
N ARG A 165 -11.55 -15.68 -11.51
CA ARG A 165 -11.76 -17.08 -11.12
C ARG A 165 -10.68 -18.00 -11.71
N GLY A 166 -10.17 -18.90 -10.87
CA GLY A 166 -9.09 -19.83 -11.20
C GLY A 166 -7.68 -19.23 -11.05
N THR A 167 -7.57 -17.97 -10.61
CA THR A 167 -6.27 -17.34 -10.32
C THR A 167 -6.06 -17.06 -8.83
N GLU A 168 -7.02 -17.42 -7.99
CA GLU A 168 -7.05 -17.10 -6.55
C GLU A 168 -5.80 -17.59 -5.84
N ALA A 169 -5.43 -18.85 -6.02
CA ALA A 169 -4.26 -19.45 -5.36
C ALA A 169 -2.96 -18.72 -5.72
N LEU A 170 -2.80 -18.34 -7.00
CA LEU A 170 -1.61 -17.63 -7.46
C LEU A 170 -1.55 -16.19 -6.92
N ASN A 171 -2.70 -15.50 -6.88
CA ASN A 171 -2.77 -14.16 -6.32
C ASN A 171 -2.58 -14.17 -4.80
N LEU A 172 -3.10 -15.16 -4.09
CA LEU A 172 -2.82 -15.32 -2.65
C LEU A 172 -1.34 -15.60 -2.40
N ALA A 173 -0.68 -16.42 -3.22
CA ALA A 173 0.76 -16.62 -3.11
C ALA A 173 1.56 -15.32 -3.35
N ALA A 174 1.11 -14.48 -4.29
CA ALA A 174 1.71 -13.16 -4.52
C ALA A 174 1.50 -12.22 -3.33
N PHE A 175 0.30 -12.20 -2.77
CA PHE A 175 -0.01 -11.44 -1.55
C PHE A 175 0.89 -11.88 -0.38
N ASP A 176 0.95 -13.20 -0.11
CA ASP A 176 1.74 -13.75 1.00
C ASP A 176 3.22 -13.43 0.84
N LYS A 177 3.77 -13.54 -0.37
CA LYS A 177 5.16 -13.17 -0.65
C LYS A 177 5.44 -11.70 -0.30
N GLY A 178 4.54 -10.78 -0.63
CA GLY A 178 4.63 -9.37 -0.24
C GLY A 178 4.51 -9.14 1.26
N HIS A 179 3.55 -9.82 1.90
CA HIS A 179 3.31 -9.73 3.34
C HIS A 179 4.52 -10.22 4.15
N ASP A 180 5.06 -11.39 3.80
CA ASP A 180 6.23 -11.96 4.47
C ASP A 180 7.46 -11.06 4.34
N PHE A 181 7.67 -10.47 3.15
CA PHE A 181 8.73 -9.49 2.94
C PHE A 181 8.55 -8.27 3.85
N GLY A 182 7.31 -7.81 4.05
CA GLY A 182 6.96 -6.72 4.97
C GLY A 182 7.32 -7.05 6.42
N LEU A 183 6.94 -8.23 6.89
CA LEU A 183 7.28 -8.69 8.24
C LEU A 183 8.79 -8.79 8.45
N ALA A 184 9.52 -9.32 7.47
CA ALA A 184 10.98 -9.39 7.51
C ALA A 184 11.62 -7.99 7.57
N THR A 185 11.09 -7.04 6.80
CA THR A 185 11.53 -5.65 6.78
C THR A 185 11.35 -4.99 8.15
N LEU A 186 10.20 -5.16 8.79
CA LEU A 186 9.93 -4.63 10.14
C LEU A 186 10.86 -5.24 11.19
N LYS A 187 11.07 -6.56 11.13
CA LYS A 187 11.99 -7.28 12.04
C LYS A 187 13.44 -6.78 11.90
N GLY A 188 13.89 -6.55 10.66
CA GLY A 188 15.22 -6.01 10.39
C GLY A 188 15.42 -4.59 10.95
N ARG A 189 14.39 -3.72 10.83
CA ARG A 189 14.44 -2.36 11.40
C ARG A 189 14.48 -2.36 12.93
N ARG A 190 13.71 -3.23 13.59
CA ARG A 190 13.74 -3.35 15.06
C ARG A 190 15.13 -3.73 15.57
N LYS A 191 15.76 -4.74 14.97
CA LYS A 191 17.12 -5.17 15.34
C LYS A 191 18.16 -4.05 15.16
N LYS A 192 18.06 -3.26 14.07
CA LYS A 192 18.98 -2.11 13.87
C LYS A 192 18.77 -1.00 14.90
N ALA A 193 17.55 -0.76 15.34
CA ALA A 193 17.23 0.24 16.36
C ALA A 193 17.72 -0.18 17.75
N GLU A 194 17.59 -1.45 18.09
CA GLU A 194 18.10 -2.03 19.36
C GLU A 194 19.63 -2.04 19.42
N GLY A 195 20.30 -2.41 18.31
CA GLY A 195 21.76 -2.39 18.23
C GLY A 195 22.40 -1.01 18.36
N LYS A 196 21.69 0.06 17.92
CA LYS A 196 22.16 1.44 18.12
C LYS A 196 22.01 1.95 19.57
N LYS A 197 21.07 1.42 20.34
CA LYS A 197 20.88 1.78 21.76
C LYS A 197 21.87 1.09 22.70
N GLY A 198 22.49 -0.02 22.28
CA GLY A 198 23.47 -0.74 23.07
C GLY A 198 24.94 -0.29 22.85
N SER A 199 25.16 0.67 21.95
CA SER A 199 26.51 1.20 21.60
C SER A 199 26.77 2.62 22.11
N ASN A 200 25.88 3.16 22.95
CA ASN A 200 26.04 4.39 23.73
C ASN A 200 26.04 3.99 25.21
#